data_10c9baa28feea67f66b437129d6beb07
#
_entry.id   10c9baa28feea67f66b437129d6beb07
#
_cell.length_a   1.000
_cell.length_b   1.000
_cell.length_c   1.000
_cell.angle_alpha   90.00
_cell.angle_beta   90.00
_cell.angle_gamma   90.00
#
_symmetry.space_group_name_H-M   'P 1'
#
loop_
_entity.id
_entity.type
_entity.pdbx_description
1 polymer ?
#
loop_
_entity_poly.entity_id
_entity_poly.type
_entity_poly.pdbx_seq_one_letter_code
_entity_poly.pdbx_strand_id
1 'polypeptide(L)'
;MKATIIVKNAIRCKHCGDVIESISVHDFIACSCGACAVDGGRDYLRRCGNLDDYEELSEYKEIEVTPKYKVGDVVTFDYFGKVIKGTIQVVDTFSSSTIVGYDILDEEEPRLYKHLLESQIISKF
;
A
#
# COMPACT_ATOMS: atom_id res chain seq x y z
N MET A 1 -12.22 4.60 9.04
CA MET A 1 -10.80 4.20 8.99
C MET A 1 -10.04 5.17 8.13
N LYS A 2 -8.87 5.59 8.56
CA LYS A 2 -8.04 6.54 7.81
C LYS A 2 -6.90 5.80 7.13
N ALA A 3 -6.63 6.19 5.88
CA ALA A 3 -5.50 5.69 5.11
C ALA A 3 -4.62 6.86 4.69
N THR A 4 -3.30 6.64 4.69
CA THR A 4 -2.34 7.63 4.20
C THR A 4 -1.92 7.25 2.79
N ILE A 5 -2.08 8.16 1.85
CA ILE A 5 -1.68 7.96 0.46
C ILE A 5 -0.53 8.90 0.09
N ILE A 6 0.29 8.47 -0.85
CA ILE A 6 1.34 9.31 -1.44
C ILE A 6 0.69 10.15 -2.54
N VAL A 7 0.75 11.47 -2.42
CA VAL A 7 0.28 12.38 -3.47
C VAL A 7 1.42 12.92 -4.32
N LYS A 8 2.65 12.89 -3.79
CA LYS A 8 3.84 13.29 -4.50
C LYS A 8 5.04 12.49 -4.04
N ASN A 9 5.79 11.91 -4.98
CA ASN A 9 7.00 11.13 -4.73
C ASN A 9 8.15 11.84 -5.43
N ALA A 10 8.83 12.74 -4.72
CA ALA A 10 9.82 13.63 -5.31
C ALA A 10 10.97 13.97 -4.37
N ILE A 11 12.10 14.34 -4.96
CA ILE A 11 13.27 14.86 -4.24
C ILE A 11 13.90 15.99 -5.03
N ARG A 12 14.77 16.76 -4.35
CA ARG A 12 15.70 17.69 -4.99
C ARG A 12 17.11 17.19 -4.77
N CYS A 13 17.88 17.02 -5.86
CA CYS A 13 19.29 16.71 -5.74
C CYS A 13 20.05 17.93 -5.23
N LYS A 14 20.86 17.76 -4.18
CA LYS A 14 21.67 18.85 -3.62
C LYS A 14 22.88 19.18 -4.46
N HIS A 15 23.31 18.27 -5.35
CA HIS A 15 24.48 18.45 -6.19
C HIS A 15 24.17 19.20 -7.50
N CYS A 16 23.11 18.79 -8.20
CA CYS A 16 22.75 19.42 -9.48
C CYS A 16 21.51 20.33 -9.39
N GLY A 17 20.79 20.30 -8.28
CA GLY A 17 19.59 21.12 -8.07
C GLY A 17 18.33 20.63 -8.78
N ASP A 18 18.40 19.50 -9.49
CA ASP A 18 17.22 18.95 -10.17
C ASP A 18 16.15 18.53 -9.17
N VAL A 19 14.92 18.82 -9.51
CA VAL A 19 13.74 18.27 -8.83
C VAL A 19 13.20 17.16 -9.73
N ILE A 20 13.16 15.95 -9.20
CA ILE A 20 12.67 14.76 -9.92
C ILE A 20 11.51 14.13 -9.18
N GLU A 21 10.55 13.60 -9.94
CA GLU A 21 9.32 13.01 -9.42
C GLU A 21 9.04 11.67 -10.10
N SER A 22 8.71 10.64 -9.29
CA SER A 22 8.22 9.36 -9.79
C SER A 22 6.69 9.37 -9.75
N ILE A 23 6.03 9.16 -10.89
CA ILE A 23 4.58 9.33 -11.05
C ILE A 23 3.85 8.00 -11.00
N SER A 24 4.41 6.96 -11.60
CA SER A 24 3.81 5.63 -11.63
C SER A 24 4.72 4.60 -10.99
N VAL A 25 4.16 3.45 -10.59
CA VAL A 25 4.95 2.32 -10.10
C VAL A 25 5.96 1.90 -11.18
N HIS A 26 7.20 1.61 -10.79
CA HIS A 26 8.31 1.30 -11.69
C HIS A 26 8.80 2.49 -12.54
N ASP A 27 8.38 3.71 -12.22
CA ASP A 27 8.88 4.92 -12.88
C ASP A 27 10.16 5.38 -12.17
N PHE A 28 11.30 4.87 -12.64
CA PHE A 28 12.61 5.21 -12.11
C PHE A 28 13.16 6.46 -12.79
N ILE A 29 13.31 7.54 -12.00
CA ILE A 29 13.81 8.83 -12.48
C ILE A 29 15.08 9.20 -11.75
N ALA A 30 16.17 9.39 -12.51
CA ALA A 30 17.45 9.84 -11.98
C ALA A 30 17.64 11.34 -12.25
N CYS A 31 18.38 12.03 -11.39
CA CYS A 31 18.76 13.42 -11.62
C CYS A 31 19.86 13.53 -12.69
N SER A 32 20.10 14.74 -13.19
CA SER A 32 21.05 14.99 -14.28
C SER A 32 22.48 14.56 -13.96
N CYS A 33 22.89 14.72 -12.70
CA CYS A 33 24.25 14.31 -12.29
C CYS A 33 24.37 12.84 -11.89
N GLY A 34 23.25 12.12 -11.81
CA GLY A 34 23.22 10.70 -11.46
C GLY A 34 23.47 10.38 -10.00
N ALA A 35 23.59 11.38 -9.12
CA ALA A 35 23.87 11.16 -7.70
C ALA A 35 22.70 10.54 -6.96
N CYS A 36 21.45 10.80 -7.37
CA CYS A 36 20.25 10.28 -6.73
C CYS A 36 19.13 10.03 -7.72
N ALA A 37 18.16 9.22 -7.29
CA ALA A 37 17.02 8.83 -8.10
C ALA A 37 15.80 8.53 -7.21
N VAL A 38 14.62 8.54 -7.82
CA VAL A 38 13.36 8.18 -7.18
C VAL A 38 12.67 7.10 -7.98
N ASP A 39 11.90 6.26 -7.29
CA ASP A 39 11.11 5.18 -7.88
C ASP A 39 9.91 4.88 -7.00
N GLY A 40 8.93 4.12 -7.50
CA GLY A 40 7.78 3.64 -6.77
C GLY A 40 6.49 4.39 -7.00
N GLY A 41 6.53 5.54 -7.67
CA GLY A 41 5.34 6.33 -7.99
C GLY A 41 4.51 6.68 -6.76
N ARG A 42 3.20 6.34 -6.83
CA ARG A 42 2.27 6.56 -5.72
C ARG A 42 2.12 5.35 -4.80
N ASP A 43 2.82 4.25 -5.09
CA ASP A 43 2.70 3.02 -4.33
C ASP A 43 3.69 2.97 -3.15
N TYR A 44 4.92 3.37 -3.38
CA TYR A 44 5.96 3.39 -2.35
C TYR A 44 7.04 4.41 -2.68
N LEU A 45 7.83 4.79 -1.67
CA LEU A 45 8.98 5.67 -1.85
C LEU A 45 10.25 4.84 -1.90
N ARG A 46 10.91 4.84 -3.05
CA ARG A 46 12.23 4.24 -3.21
C ARG A 46 13.24 5.30 -3.61
N ARG A 47 14.39 5.28 -2.95
CA ARG A 47 15.45 6.26 -3.12
C ARG A 47 16.76 5.58 -3.46
N CYS A 48 17.51 6.17 -4.42
CA CYS A 48 18.90 5.83 -4.69
C CYS A 48 19.77 7.04 -4.35
N GLY A 49 20.91 6.82 -3.75
CA GLY A 49 21.82 7.86 -3.26
C GLY A 49 21.87 7.88 -1.74
N ASN A 50 22.76 8.71 -1.19
CA ASN A 50 22.84 8.89 0.25
C ASN A 50 21.86 9.95 0.73
N LEU A 51 21.46 9.87 2.00
CA LEU A 51 20.53 10.85 2.60
C LEU A 51 21.02 12.29 2.48
N ASP A 52 22.33 12.49 2.45
CA ASP A 52 22.95 13.80 2.32
C ASP A 52 22.95 14.35 0.89
N ASP A 53 22.62 13.51 -0.11
CA ASP A 53 22.67 13.89 -1.53
C ASP A 53 21.38 14.56 -1.99
N TYR A 54 20.28 14.44 -1.25
CA TYR A 54 18.99 14.97 -1.67
C TYR A 54 18.17 15.52 -0.53
N GLU A 55 17.19 16.37 -0.89
CA GLU A 55 16.16 16.88 -0.02
C GLU A 55 14.85 16.20 -0.36
N GLU A 56 14.16 15.64 0.64
CA GLU A 56 12.88 14.95 0.46
C GLU A 56 11.77 15.97 0.23
N LEU A 57 11.05 15.84 -0.88
CA LEU A 57 9.93 16.72 -1.25
C LEU A 57 8.60 15.99 -1.33
N SER A 58 8.55 14.72 -0.93
CA SER A 58 7.32 13.93 -1.01
C SER A 58 6.23 14.47 -0.12
N GLU A 59 4.99 14.31 -0.58
CA GLU A 59 3.80 14.75 0.13
C GLU A 59 2.85 13.59 0.31
N TYR A 60 2.16 13.59 1.46
CA TYR A 60 1.18 12.58 1.83
C TYR A 60 -0.16 13.24 2.11
N LYS A 61 -1.22 12.46 1.98
CA LYS A 61 -2.58 12.89 2.32
C LYS A 61 -3.27 11.79 3.09
N GLU A 62 -3.96 12.14 4.17
CA GLU A 62 -4.89 11.24 4.84
C GLU A 62 -6.25 11.32 4.17
N ILE A 63 -6.84 10.16 3.92
CA ILE A 63 -8.20 10.05 3.38
C ILE A 63 -9.02 9.11 4.23
N GLU A 64 -10.34 9.28 4.20
CA GLU A 64 -11.27 8.38 4.87
C GLU A 64 -11.57 7.19 3.96
N VAL A 65 -11.43 5.98 4.50
CA VAL A 65 -11.75 4.73 3.81
C VAL A 65 -12.82 4.00 4.63
N THR A 66 -13.89 3.56 3.98
CA THR A 66 -14.96 2.81 4.62
C THR A 66 -14.85 1.34 4.23
N PRO A 67 -14.37 0.46 5.14
CA PRO A 67 -14.36 -0.99 4.88
C PRO A 67 -15.78 -1.51 4.74
N LYS A 68 -15.96 -2.46 3.81
CA LYS A 68 -17.26 -3.10 3.59
C LYS A 68 -17.60 -4.10 4.69
N TYR A 69 -16.59 -4.67 5.34
CA TYR A 69 -16.72 -5.66 6.40
C TYR A 69 -15.98 -5.21 7.65
N LYS A 70 -16.28 -5.81 8.79
CA LYS A 70 -15.70 -5.45 10.08
C LYS A 70 -15.19 -6.67 10.83
N VAL A 71 -14.35 -6.44 11.84
CA VAL A 71 -13.87 -7.49 12.75
C VAL A 71 -15.08 -8.18 13.40
N GLY A 72 -15.05 -9.50 13.42
CA GLY A 72 -16.12 -10.33 13.95
C GLY A 72 -17.14 -10.79 12.90
N ASP A 73 -17.11 -10.20 11.70
CA ASP A 73 -17.98 -10.66 10.60
C ASP A 73 -17.54 -12.05 10.14
N VAL A 74 -18.51 -12.93 9.94
CA VAL A 74 -18.30 -14.26 9.37
C VAL A 74 -18.57 -14.18 7.87
N VAL A 75 -17.60 -14.56 7.06
CA VAL A 75 -17.64 -14.41 5.61
C VAL A 75 -17.15 -15.68 4.92
N THR A 76 -17.49 -15.82 3.62
CA THR A 76 -16.81 -16.76 2.74
C THR A 76 -15.93 -15.98 1.78
N PHE A 77 -14.79 -16.55 1.45
CA PHE A 77 -13.86 -15.92 0.51
C PHE A 77 -13.25 -16.95 -0.42
N ASP A 78 -12.81 -16.49 -1.59
CA ASP A 78 -12.13 -17.31 -2.58
C ASP A 78 -10.62 -17.22 -2.35
N TYR A 79 -9.99 -18.38 -2.17
CA TYR A 79 -8.55 -18.50 -2.05
C TYR A 79 -8.05 -19.51 -3.07
N PHE A 80 -7.56 -19.02 -4.20
CA PHE A 80 -7.07 -19.83 -5.33
C PHE A 80 -8.07 -20.90 -5.78
N GLY A 81 -9.33 -20.50 -5.93
CA GLY A 81 -10.42 -21.38 -6.38
C GLY A 81 -11.11 -22.18 -5.28
N LYS A 82 -10.59 -22.13 -4.06
CA LYS A 82 -11.22 -22.78 -2.90
C LYS A 82 -12.03 -21.78 -2.11
N VAL A 83 -13.28 -22.10 -1.81
CA VAL A 83 -14.14 -21.27 -0.97
C VAL A 83 -13.96 -21.66 0.49
N ILE A 84 -13.60 -20.67 1.32
CA ILE A 84 -13.32 -20.85 2.74
C ILE A 84 -14.25 -19.95 3.53
N LYS A 85 -14.79 -20.47 4.63
CA LYS A 85 -15.60 -19.72 5.60
C LYS A 85 -14.74 -19.41 6.81
N GLY A 86 -14.77 -18.16 7.25
CA GLY A 86 -14.00 -17.72 8.42
C GLY A 86 -14.49 -16.44 9.02
N THR A 87 -13.88 -16.05 10.12
CA THR A 87 -14.21 -14.83 10.88
C THR A 87 -13.10 -13.79 10.71
N ILE A 88 -13.48 -12.58 10.38
CA ILE A 88 -12.54 -11.47 10.22
C ILE A 88 -11.91 -11.12 11.57
N GLN A 89 -10.60 -11.16 11.64
CA GLN A 89 -9.82 -10.83 12.83
C GLN A 89 -9.22 -9.43 12.77
N VAL A 90 -8.80 -8.99 11.59
CA VAL A 90 -8.16 -7.70 11.38
C VAL A 90 -8.71 -7.06 10.10
N VAL A 91 -8.98 -5.77 10.17
CA VAL A 91 -9.32 -4.92 9.02
C VAL A 91 -8.30 -3.80 8.98
N ASP A 92 -7.59 -3.66 7.88
CA ASP A 92 -6.54 -2.65 7.73
C ASP A 92 -6.42 -2.21 6.28
N THR A 93 -5.67 -1.13 6.06
CA THR A 93 -5.31 -0.70 4.72
C THR A 93 -3.86 -1.05 4.43
N PHE A 94 -3.55 -1.36 3.18
CA PHE A 94 -2.16 -1.49 2.77
C PHE A 94 -1.46 -0.14 2.87
N SER A 95 -0.17 -0.17 3.23
CA SER A 95 0.64 1.03 3.37
C SER A 95 0.55 1.91 2.12
N SER A 96 0.32 3.20 2.31
CA SER A 96 0.21 4.20 1.24
C SER A 96 -0.89 3.87 0.20
N SER A 97 -1.95 3.20 0.62
CA SER A 97 -3.02 2.73 -0.27
C SER A 97 -4.40 2.94 0.34
N THR A 98 -5.42 2.98 -0.53
CA THR A 98 -6.83 2.96 -0.14
C THR A 98 -7.42 1.55 -0.16
N ILE A 99 -6.61 0.55 -0.51
CA ILE A 99 -7.05 -0.84 -0.60
C ILE A 99 -7.20 -1.41 0.79
N VAL A 100 -8.39 -1.88 1.12
CA VAL A 100 -8.68 -2.53 2.40
C VAL A 100 -8.31 -4.00 2.32
N GLY A 101 -7.57 -4.46 3.32
CA GLY A 101 -7.19 -5.86 3.47
C GLY A 101 -7.81 -6.47 4.73
N TYR A 102 -8.01 -7.76 4.70
CA TYR A 102 -8.63 -8.51 5.81
C TYR A 102 -7.78 -9.71 6.18
N ASP A 103 -7.63 -9.91 7.49
CA ASP A 103 -7.08 -11.15 8.02
C ASP A 103 -8.26 -11.97 8.52
N ILE A 104 -8.42 -13.19 8.00
CA ILE A 104 -9.57 -14.04 8.27
C ILE A 104 -9.11 -15.37 8.82
N LEU A 105 -9.67 -15.75 9.99
CA LEU A 105 -9.40 -17.04 10.61
C LEU A 105 -10.37 -18.08 10.08
N ASP A 106 -9.82 -19.16 9.52
CA ASP A 106 -10.60 -20.28 9.00
C ASP A 106 -11.42 -20.94 10.13
N GLU A 107 -12.69 -21.21 9.84
CA GLU A 107 -13.62 -21.85 10.79
C GLU A 107 -13.27 -23.32 11.07
N GLU A 108 -12.76 -24.01 10.06
CA GLU A 108 -12.49 -25.46 10.16
C GLU A 108 -11.06 -25.78 10.57
N GLU A 109 -10.09 -24.98 10.13
CA GLU A 109 -8.67 -25.20 10.42
C GLU A 109 -8.09 -24.01 11.17
N PRO A 110 -7.14 -24.21 12.10
CA PRO A 110 -6.54 -23.10 12.85
C PRO A 110 -5.53 -22.34 11.98
N ARG A 111 -6.00 -21.77 10.89
CA ARG A 111 -5.18 -21.02 9.92
C ARG A 111 -5.70 -19.60 9.75
N LEU A 112 -4.80 -18.63 9.85
CA LEU A 112 -5.10 -17.24 9.58
C LEU A 112 -4.64 -16.87 8.17
N TYR A 113 -5.59 -16.46 7.32
CA TYR A 113 -5.31 -15.94 5.99
C TYR A 113 -5.13 -14.43 6.09
N LYS A 114 -3.97 -13.94 5.73
CA LYS A 114 -3.60 -12.53 5.85
C LYS A 114 -3.73 -11.77 4.53
N HIS A 115 -4.04 -10.48 4.64
CA HIS A 115 -4.05 -9.54 3.52
C HIS A 115 -4.97 -9.94 2.37
N LEU A 116 -6.14 -10.48 2.70
CA LEU A 116 -7.18 -10.78 1.72
C LEU A 116 -7.85 -9.49 1.25
N LEU A 117 -8.12 -9.40 -0.05
CA LEU A 117 -8.78 -8.24 -0.64
C LEU A 117 -10.31 -8.33 -0.48
N GLU A 118 -10.99 -7.19 -0.44
CA GLU A 118 -12.46 -7.15 -0.43
C GLU A 118 -13.05 -7.93 -1.61
N SER A 119 -12.40 -7.85 -2.79
CA SER A 119 -12.83 -8.56 -3.98
C SER A 119 -12.80 -10.09 -3.85
N GLN A 120 -12.03 -10.63 -2.91
CA GLN A 120 -11.98 -12.07 -2.64
C GLN A 120 -13.13 -12.54 -1.74
N ILE A 121 -13.78 -11.63 -1.02
CA ILE A 121 -14.90 -11.98 -0.15
C ILE A 121 -16.17 -12.14 -0.99
N ILE A 122 -16.82 -13.32 -0.88
CA ILE A 122 -17.95 -13.71 -1.69
C ILE A 122 -19.26 -13.31 -1.00
N SER A 123 -19.39 -13.65 0.28
CA SER A 123 -20.62 -13.42 1.04
C SER A 123 -20.34 -13.20 2.51
N LYS A 124 -21.29 -12.58 3.17
CA LYS A 124 -21.29 -12.34 4.62
C LYS A 124 -22.48 -13.05 5.25
N PHE A 125 -22.24 -13.66 6.38
CA PHE A 125 -23.29 -14.31 7.19
C PHE A 125 -23.84 -13.39 8.28
#